data_b8661e95c6e2ba9a65be4b6636423226
#
_entry.id   b8661e95c6e2ba9a65be4b6636423226
#
_cell.length_a   1.000
_cell.length_b   1.000
_cell.length_c   1.000
_cell.angle_alpha   90.00
_cell.angle_beta   90.00
_cell.angle_gamma   90.00
#
_symmetry.space_group_name_H-M   'P 1'
#
loop_
_entity.id
_entity.type
_entity.pdbx_description
1 polymer ?
#
loop_
_entity_poly.entity_id
_entity_poly.type
_entity_poly.pdbx_seq_one_letter_code
_entity_poly.pdbx_strand_id
1 'polypeptide(L)'
;MDSTLLPFALLCFTSFFTLTNPLGTMPVFLTMTHGMTDKERQSIVRRATIVSFITIMVFVFAGQFLFKFFGISTNGFRIAGGVIIFKIGFDMLQARYTPMKLKDEEIKTYADDISITPLGIPMLCGPGAIANAIVLMQDAHSYEMKGIFIGTIALIYLLTFFILRASTKLVNVLGETGNNVMMRLMGLILMVIAVECFVSGLKPILVDIVREGMLP
;
A
#
# COMPACT_ATOMS: atom_id res chain seq x y z
N MET A 1 -23.10 -21.07 9.45
CA MET A 1 -22.15 -20.06 8.96
C MET A 1 -22.80 -19.48 7.72
N ASP A 2 -23.12 -18.18 7.72
CA ASP A 2 -23.76 -17.56 6.57
C ASP A 2 -22.89 -17.75 5.33
N SER A 3 -23.50 -18.25 4.26
CA SER A 3 -22.82 -18.56 2.99
C SER A 3 -22.10 -17.34 2.38
N THR A 4 -22.32 -16.16 2.92
CA THR A 4 -21.74 -14.87 2.45
C THR A 4 -20.48 -14.45 3.20
N LEU A 5 -20.22 -14.95 4.42
CA LEU A 5 -19.09 -14.49 5.24
C LEU A 5 -17.75 -14.96 4.70
N LEU A 6 -17.63 -16.21 4.26
CA LEU A 6 -16.38 -16.74 3.69
C LEU A 6 -15.98 -16.06 2.38
N PRO A 7 -16.88 -15.90 1.38
CA PRO A 7 -16.57 -15.12 0.18
C PRO A 7 -16.14 -13.68 0.49
N PHE A 8 -16.80 -13.02 1.44
CA PHE A 8 -16.45 -11.67 1.86
C PHE A 8 -15.05 -11.61 2.51
N ALA A 9 -14.73 -12.56 3.41
CA ALA A 9 -13.40 -12.65 4.03
C ALA A 9 -12.29 -12.86 2.99
N LEU A 10 -12.52 -13.73 2.00
CA LEU A 10 -11.58 -13.97 0.91
C LEU A 10 -11.41 -12.71 0.03
N LEU A 11 -12.50 -12.02 -0.29
CA LEU A 11 -12.46 -10.76 -1.03
C LEU A 11 -11.64 -9.71 -0.27
N CYS A 12 -11.89 -9.53 1.02
CA CYS A 12 -11.13 -8.61 1.87
C CYS A 12 -9.63 -8.97 1.88
N PHE A 13 -9.32 -10.26 2.10
CA PHE A 13 -7.94 -10.71 2.17
C PHE A 13 -7.20 -10.50 0.84
N THR A 14 -7.75 -10.98 -0.26
CA THR A 14 -7.09 -10.88 -1.58
C THR A 14 -6.92 -9.43 -2.03
N SER A 15 -7.97 -8.59 -1.85
CA SER A 15 -7.91 -7.17 -2.19
C SER A 15 -6.85 -6.43 -1.39
N PHE A 16 -6.87 -6.58 -0.05
CA PHE A 16 -5.91 -5.88 0.79
C PHE A 16 -4.49 -6.41 0.65
N PHE A 17 -4.29 -7.72 0.53
CA PHE A 17 -2.96 -8.28 0.30
C PHE A 17 -2.34 -7.77 -1.00
N THR A 18 -3.15 -7.69 -2.06
CA THR A 18 -2.72 -7.16 -3.36
C THR A 18 -2.41 -5.66 -3.29
N LEU A 19 -3.26 -4.87 -2.64
CA LEU A 19 -3.11 -3.41 -2.59
C LEU A 19 -2.02 -2.96 -1.62
N THR A 20 -1.84 -3.65 -0.49
CA THR A 20 -0.73 -3.42 0.45
C THR A 20 0.60 -3.88 -0.16
N ASN A 21 0.55 -4.91 -1.02
CA ASN A 21 1.67 -5.45 -1.78
C ASN A 21 2.98 -5.59 -0.97
N PRO A 22 2.98 -6.37 0.12
CA PRO A 22 4.14 -6.48 1.00
C PRO A 22 5.36 -7.07 0.30
N LEU A 23 5.16 -7.96 -0.68
CA LEU A 23 6.24 -8.55 -1.47
C LEU A 23 6.89 -7.52 -2.40
N GLY A 24 6.08 -6.64 -3.02
CA GLY A 24 6.60 -5.56 -3.86
C GLY A 24 7.30 -4.46 -3.07
N THR A 25 6.95 -4.29 -1.80
CA THR A 25 7.60 -3.32 -0.92
C THR A 25 8.97 -3.80 -0.42
N MET A 26 9.21 -5.14 -0.36
CA MET A 26 10.48 -5.71 0.11
C MET A 26 11.72 -5.11 -0.55
N PRO A 27 11.87 -5.11 -1.89
CA PRO A 27 13.11 -4.64 -2.51
C PRO A 27 13.32 -3.14 -2.30
N VAL A 28 12.27 -2.33 -2.23
CA VAL A 28 12.38 -0.91 -1.90
C VAL A 28 12.89 -0.73 -0.47
N PHE A 29 12.28 -1.42 0.48
CA PHE A 29 12.72 -1.42 1.87
C PHE A 29 14.18 -1.81 2.00
N LEU A 30 14.61 -2.88 1.31
CA LEU A 30 16.00 -3.36 1.35
C LEU A 30 16.98 -2.33 0.78
N THR A 31 16.62 -1.67 -0.31
CA THR A 31 17.44 -0.63 -0.93
C THR A 31 17.56 0.61 -0.05
N MET A 32 16.45 1.07 0.52
CA MET A 32 16.41 2.25 1.38
C MET A 32 17.12 2.03 2.72
N THR A 33 17.19 0.80 3.19
CA THR A 33 17.87 0.43 4.44
C THR A 33 19.27 -0.16 4.24
N HIS A 34 19.82 -0.01 3.03
CA HIS A 34 21.18 -0.48 2.75
C HIS A 34 22.20 0.21 3.67
N GLY A 35 23.09 -0.57 4.27
CA GLY A 35 24.10 -0.06 5.23
C GLY A 35 23.59 0.10 6.67
N MET A 36 22.31 -0.05 6.93
CA MET A 36 21.73 0.01 8.28
C MET A 36 21.88 -1.32 9.03
N THR A 37 21.94 -1.22 10.36
CA THR A 37 21.96 -2.38 11.26
C THR A 37 20.62 -3.09 11.29
N ASP A 38 20.60 -4.36 11.69
CA ASP A 38 19.34 -5.14 11.82
C ASP A 38 18.36 -4.53 12.83
N LYS A 39 18.86 -3.85 13.87
CA LYS A 39 18.02 -3.16 14.85
C LYS A 39 17.29 -1.96 14.24
N GLU A 40 17.99 -1.17 13.43
CA GLU A 40 17.42 -0.01 12.72
C GLU A 40 16.38 -0.48 11.71
N ARG A 41 16.70 -1.49 10.91
CA ARG A 41 15.75 -2.10 9.95
C ARG A 41 14.48 -2.60 10.64
N GLN A 42 14.61 -3.30 11.78
CA GLN A 42 13.45 -3.77 12.54
C GLN A 42 12.62 -2.63 13.10
N SER A 43 13.26 -1.52 13.52
CA SER A 43 12.55 -0.32 13.97
C SER A 43 11.73 0.31 12.84
N ILE A 44 12.32 0.42 11.64
CA ILE A 44 11.66 0.93 10.44
C ILE A 44 10.46 0.07 10.06
N VAL A 45 10.63 -1.26 9.98
CA VAL A 45 9.53 -2.20 9.68
C VAL A 45 8.38 -2.03 10.66
N ARG A 46 8.68 -2.04 11.96
CA ARG A 46 7.66 -1.88 12.99
C ARG A 46 6.92 -0.56 12.86
N ARG A 47 7.65 0.55 12.68
CA ARG A 47 7.07 1.87 12.58
C ARG A 47 6.24 2.03 11.31
N ALA A 48 6.77 1.63 10.15
CA ALA A 48 6.05 1.67 8.89
C ALA A 48 4.75 0.87 8.94
N THR A 49 4.80 -0.35 9.47
CA THR A 49 3.62 -1.22 9.59
C THR A 49 2.57 -0.64 10.54
N ILE A 50 2.99 -0.10 11.69
CA ILE A 50 2.07 0.53 12.65
C ILE A 50 1.44 1.78 12.08
N VAL A 51 2.24 2.69 11.48
CA VAL A 51 1.72 3.91 10.87
C VAL A 51 0.72 3.59 9.77
N SER A 52 1.05 2.63 8.89
CA SER A 52 0.16 2.21 7.81
C SER A 52 -1.14 1.61 8.35
N PHE A 53 -1.04 0.75 9.37
CA PHE A 53 -2.21 0.16 10.02
C PHE A 53 -3.11 1.23 10.66
N ILE A 54 -2.53 2.16 11.41
CA ILE A 54 -3.29 3.25 12.03
C ILE A 54 -3.93 4.10 10.94
N THR A 55 -3.19 4.46 9.90
CA THR A 55 -3.70 5.27 8.80
C THR A 55 -4.89 4.58 8.13
N ILE A 56 -4.78 3.30 7.76
CA ILE A 56 -5.90 2.59 7.14
C ILE A 56 -7.10 2.50 8.07
N MET A 57 -6.90 2.29 9.37
CA MET A 57 -7.99 2.25 10.36
C MET A 57 -8.68 3.60 10.50
N VAL A 58 -7.96 4.71 10.45
CA VAL A 58 -8.56 6.06 10.42
C VAL A 58 -9.48 6.19 9.20
N PHE A 59 -9.04 5.75 8.01
CA PHE A 59 -9.87 5.81 6.81
C PHE A 59 -11.02 4.79 6.81
N VAL A 60 -10.89 3.65 7.44
CA VAL A 60 -11.98 2.69 7.64
C VAL A 60 -13.14 3.33 8.42
N PHE A 61 -12.83 4.09 9.47
CA PHE A 61 -13.87 4.68 10.33
C PHE A 61 -14.28 6.09 9.90
N ALA A 62 -13.35 6.91 9.48
CA ALA A 62 -13.58 8.32 9.18
C ALA A 62 -13.55 8.67 7.68
N GLY A 63 -13.17 7.72 6.81
CA GLY A 63 -12.89 8.01 5.40
C GLY A 63 -14.08 8.56 4.64
N GLN A 64 -15.28 8.03 4.87
CA GLN A 64 -16.51 8.56 4.24
C GLN A 64 -16.77 10.00 4.64
N PHE A 65 -16.63 10.31 5.94
CA PHE A 65 -16.81 11.67 6.45
C PHE A 65 -15.76 12.61 5.84
N LEU A 66 -14.49 12.20 5.82
CA LEU A 66 -13.40 12.99 5.25
C LEU A 66 -13.63 13.26 3.75
N PHE A 67 -13.98 12.24 2.98
CA PHE A 67 -14.24 12.39 1.54
C PHE A 67 -15.42 13.32 1.27
N LYS A 68 -16.51 13.16 2.04
CA LYS A 68 -17.68 14.02 1.93
C LYS A 68 -17.37 15.46 2.36
N PHE A 69 -16.63 15.64 3.44
CA PHE A 69 -16.25 16.98 3.95
C PHE A 69 -15.39 17.76 2.96
N PHE A 70 -14.42 17.08 2.32
CA PHE A 70 -13.53 17.70 1.32
C PHE A 70 -14.10 17.67 -0.11
N GLY A 71 -15.27 17.09 -0.33
CA GLY A 71 -15.81 16.92 -1.68
C GLY A 71 -15.00 15.98 -2.58
N ILE A 72 -14.20 15.06 -1.98
CA ILE A 72 -13.34 14.13 -2.71
C ILE A 72 -14.16 12.90 -3.10
N SER A 73 -14.17 12.57 -4.40
CA SER A 73 -14.71 11.30 -4.85
C SER A 73 -13.72 10.15 -4.65
N THR A 74 -14.22 8.96 -4.31
CA THR A 74 -13.41 7.74 -4.23
C THR A 74 -12.71 7.46 -5.57
N ASN A 75 -13.36 7.76 -6.68
CA ASN A 75 -12.84 7.58 -8.02
C ASN A 75 -11.69 8.55 -8.32
N GLY A 76 -11.85 9.84 -8.00
CA GLY A 76 -10.77 10.83 -8.11
C GLY A 76 -9.56 10.49 -7.25
N PHE A 77 -9.80 9.98 -6.03
CA PHE A 77 -8.73 9.54 -5.14
C PHE A 77 -7.96 8.34 -5.69
N ARG A 78 -8.65 7.36 -6.34
CA ARG A 78 -8.00 6.25 -7.05
C ARG A 78 -7.15 6.72 -8.22
N ILE A 79 -7.64 7.67 -9.01
CA ILE A 79 -6.89 8.24 -10.14
C ILE A 79 -5.60 8.90 -9.66
N ALA A 80 -5.70 9.81 -8.68
CA ALA A 80 -4.54 10.49 -8.11
C ALA A 80 -3.53 9.50 -7.50
N GLY A 81 -4.04 8.49 -6.81
CA GLY A 81 -3.24 7.43 -6.23
C GLY A 81 -2.54 6.57 -7.26
N GLY A 82 -3.21 6.23 -8.35
CA GLY A 82 -2.61 5.52 -9.47
C GLY A 82 -1.40 6.26 -10.04
N VAL A 83 -1.51 7.58 -10.22
CA VAL A 83 -0.38 8.42 -10.70
C VAL A 83 0.81 8.39 -9.74
N ILE A 84 0.56 8.46 -8.42
CA ILE A 84 1.64 8.42 -7.41
C ILE A 84 2.34 7.06 -7.41
N ILE A 85 1.56 5.96 -7.40
CA ILE A 85 2.10 4.60 -7.42
C ILE A 85 2.87 4.33 -8.73
N PHE A 86 2.37 4.86 -9.86
CA PHE A 86 3.06 4.75 -11.15
C PHE A 86 4.45 5.40 -11.11
N LYS A 87 4.54 6.60 -10.55
CA LYS A 87 5.83 7.29 -10.36
C LYS A 87 6.79 6.47 -9.52
N ILE A 88 6.34 5.90 -8.41
CA ILE A 88 7.16 5.05 -7.55
C ILE A 88 7.65 3.82 -8.32
N GLY A 89 6.77 3.11 -9.04
CA GLY A 89 7.13 1.96 -9.85
C GLY A 89 8.13 2.30 -10.96
N PHE A 90 7.98 3.48 -11.59
CA PHE A 90 8.88 3.98 -12.60
C PHE A 90 10.27 4.30 -12.04
N ASP A 91 10.35 4.94 -10.87
CA ASP A 91 11.63 5.22 -10.20
C ASP A 91 12.35 3.92 -9.79
N MET A 92 11.60 2.90 -9.36
CA MET A 92 12.13 1.56 -9.09
C MET A 92 12.70 0.88 -10.35
N LEU A 93 11.98 0.96 -11.47
CA LEU A 93 12.42 0.39 -12.74
C LEU A 93 13.73 1.00 -13.21
N GLN A 94 13.91 2.30 -12.98
CA GLN A 94 15.14 3.02 -13.34
C GLN A 94 16.28 2.86 -12.31
N ALA A 95 16.06 2.09 -11.24
CA ALA A 95 17.00 1.94 -10.12
C ALA A 95 17.46 3.30 -9.54
N ARG A 96 16.59 4.31 -9.54
CA ARG A 96 16.88 5.65 -9.01
C ARG A 96 16.89 5.74 -7.50
N TYR A 97 16.46 4.67 -6.81
CA TYR A 97 16.64 4.57 -5.36
C TYR A 97 18.12 4.26 -5.07
N THR A 98 18.93 5.31 -5.03
CA THR A 98 20.35 5.19 -4.69
C THR A 98 20.47 5.12 -3.17
N PRO A 99 21.28 4.19 -2.62
CA PRO A 99 21.55 4.17 -1.20
C PRO A 99 22.19 5.50 -0.79
N MET A 100 21.54 6.23 0.13
CA MET A 100 22.12 7.44 0.68
C MET A 100 23.26 7.04 1.64
N LYS A 101 24.45 7.59 1.42
CA LYS A 101 25.55 7.52 2.43
C LYS A 101 25.25 8.53 3.51
N LEU A 102 24.59 8.09 4.57
CA LEU A 102 24.24 8.92 5.73
C LEU A 102 25.36 8.88 6.77
N LYS A 103 25.55 9.98 7.49
CA LYS A 103 26.35 10.00 8.70
C LYS A 103 25.54 9.40 9.86
N ASP A 104 26.22 8.83 10.86
CA ASP A 104 25.56 8.11 11.97
C ASP A 104 24.49 8.96 12.70
N GLU A 105 24.67 10.27 12.79
CA GLU A 105 23.70 11.20 13.40
C GLU A 105 22.44 11.43 12.54
N GLU A 106 22.56 11.27 11.22
CA GLU A 106 21.47 11.47 10.27
C GLU A 106 20.63 10.19 10.09
N ILE A 107 21.18 9.01 10.42
CA ILE A 107 20.54 7.70 10.23
C ILE A 107 19.21 7.63 10.96
N LYS A 108 19.12 8.13 12.18
CA LYS A 108 17.90 8.05 12.99
C LYS A 108 16.78 8.91 12.39
N THR A 109 17.06 10.14 12.01
CA THR A 109 16.09 11.02 11.37
C THR A 109 15.64 10.46 10.03
N TYR A 110 16.59 9.98 9.22
CA TYR A 110 16.28 9.33 7.94
C TYR A 110 15.45 8.06 8.12
N ALA A 111 15.78 7.21 9.12
CA ALA A 111 15.00 6.01 9.42
C ALA A 111 13.56 6.35 9.83
N ASP A 112 13.38 7.42 10.56
CA ASP A 112 12.07 7.93 10.93
C ASP A 112 11.29 8.41 9.70
N ASP A 113 11.93 9.18 8.83
CA ASP A 113 11.30 9.72 7.62
C ASP A 113 10.90 8.62 6.65
N ILE A 114 11.79 7.66 6.30
CA ILE A 114 11.48 6.59 5.37
C ILE A 114 10.42 5.61 5.88
N SER A 115 10.31 5.46 7.20
CA SER A 115 9.29 4.58 7.78
C SER A 115 7.88 5.13 7.59
N ILE A 116 7.73 6.46 7.50
CA ILE A 116 6.46 7.12 7.22
C ILE A 116 6.30 7.28 5.70
N THR A 117 7.28 7.90 5.05
CA THR A 117 7.26 8.20 3.61
C THR A 117 8.60 7.78 2.98
N PRO A 118 8.60 6.90 1.97
CA PRO A 118 7.44 6.36 1.25
C PRO A 118 6.90 5.01 1.76
N LEU A 119 7.58 4.32 2.69
CA LEU A 119 7.24 2.94 3.06
C LEU A 119 5.83 2.82 3.65
N GLY A 120 5.51 3.62 4.67
CA GLY A 120 4.19 3.61 5.29
C GLY A 120 3.14 4.12 4.32
N ILE A 121 3.33 5.35 3.86
CA ILE A 121 2.47 6.06 2.93
C ILE A 121 3.36 6.59 1.79
N PRO A 122 3.11 6.25 0.53
CA PRO A 122 1.94 5.55 -0.01
C PRO A 122 2.10 4.04 -0.25
N MET A 123 3.23 3.40 0.12
CA MET A 123 3.48 2.02 -0.33
C MET A 123 2.62 0.98 0.39
N LEU A 124 2.70 0.90 1.73
CA LEU A 124 1.91 -0.07 2.50
C LEU A 124 0.46 0.38 2.72
N CYS A 125 0.23 1.69 2.79
CA CYS A 125 -1.09 2.30 2.89
C CYS A 125 -1.28 3.28 1.74
N GLY A 126 -1.42 2.73 0.53
CA GLY A 126 -1.60 3.51 -0.69
C GLY A 126 -3.05 3.96 -0.89
N PRO A 127 -3.27 4.93 -1.80
CA PRO A 127 -4.60 5.44 -2.11
C PRO A 127 -5.56 4.35 -2.60
N GLY A 128 -5.05 3.32 -3.29
CA GLY A 128 -5.85 2.15 -3.67
C GLY A 128 -6.36 1.36 -2.46
N ALA A 129 -5.50 1.12 -1.47
CA ALA A 129 -5.86 0.44 -0.23
C ALA A 129 -6.86 1.26 0.59
N ILE A 130 -6.64 2.58 0.70
CA ILE A 130 -7.53 3.50 1.41
C ILE A 130 -8.92 3.53 0.74
N ALA A 131 -8.97 3.72 -0.59
CA ALA A 131 -10.24 3.73 -1.33
C ALA A 131 -10.99 2.40 -1.17
N ASN A 132 -10.29 1.27 -1.27
CA ASN A 132 -10.86 -0.05 -1.07
C ASN A 132 -11.36 -0.26 0.37
N ALA A 133 -10.63 0.27 1.37
CA ALA A 133 -11.03 0.22 2.78
C ALA A 133 -12.37 0.91 3.01
N ILE A 134 -12.55 2.09 2.44
CA ILE A 134 -13.80 2.87 2.55
C ILE A 134 -14.96 2.11 1.90
N VAL A 135 -14.75 1.54 0.71
CA VAL A 135 -15.79 0.80 -0.03
C VAL A 135 -16.18 -0.48 0.71
N LEU A 136 -15.21 -1.33 1.10
CA LEU A 136 -15.51 -2.59 1.79
C LEU A 136 -16.12 -2.38 3.17
N MET A 137 -15.82 -1.27 3.84
CA MET A 137 -16.50 -0.93 5.10
C MET A 137 -17.97 -0.55 4.86
N GLN A 138 -18.30 0.04 3.71
CA GLN A 138 -19.70 0.31 3.32
C GLN A 138 -20.45 -0.98 2.98
N ASP A 139 -19.78 -1.90 2.28
CA ASP A 139 -20.35 -3.19 1.87
C ASP A 139 -20.51 -4.16 3.05
N ALA A 140 -19.86 -3.91 4.17
CA ALA A 140 -19.99 -4.68 5.41
C ALA A 140 -21.28 -4.32 6.13
N HIS A 141 -22.42 -4.94 5.74
CA HIS A 141 -23.74 -4.60 6.25
C HIS A 141 -24.02 -5.15 7.66
N SER A 142 -23.31 -6.20 8.12
CA SER A 142 -23.47 -6.78 9.46
C SER A 142 -22.26 -6.50 10.36
N TYR A 143 -22.47 -6.58 11.69
CA TYR A 143 -21.37 -6.46 12.65
C TYR A 143 -20.32 -7.56 12.48
N GLU A 144 -20.73 -8.76 12.07
CA GLU A 144 -19.86 -9.89 11.78
C GLU A 144 -18.96 -9.59 10.58
N MET A 145 -19.51 -9.05 9.48
CA MET A 145 -18.73 -8.64 8.31
C MET A 145 -17.72 -7.53 8.66
N LYS A 146 -18.12 -6.55 9.47
CA LYS A 146 -17.20 -5.50 9.96
C LYS A 146 -16.07 -6.07 10.80
N GLY A 147 -16.38 -7.02 11.68
CA GLY A 147 -15.38 -7.73 12.49
C GLY A 147 -14.40 -8.52 11.64
N ILE A 148 -14.88 -9.28 10.65
CA ILE A 148 -14.07 -10.02 9.67
C ILE A 148 -13.18 -9.05 8.90
N PHE A 149 -13.71 -7.94 8.43
CA PHE A 149 -12.98 -6.94 7.67
C PHE A 149 -11.83 -6.34 8.47
N ILE A 150 -12.08 -5.86 9.70
CA ILE A 150 -11.07 -5.30 10.59
C ILE A 150 -10.02 -6.36 10.95
N GLY A 151 -10.45 -7.59 11.27
CA GLY A 151 -9.57 -8.71 11.57
C GLY A 151 -8.67 -9.08 10.38
N THR A 152 -9.21 -9.04 9.16
CA THR A 152 -8.44 -9.28 7.93
C THR A 152 -7.38 -8.20 7.70
N ILE A 153 -7.71 -6.93 7.89
CA ILE A 153 -6.72 -5.84 7.80
C ILE A 153 -5.61 -6.07 8.83
N ALA A 154 -5.95 -6.34 10.08
CA ALA A 154 -4.96 -6.60 11.13
C ALA A 154 -4.04 -7.78 10.78
N LEU A 155 -4.62 -8.87 10.27
CA LEU A 155 -3.87 -10.04 9.80
C LEU A 155 -2.90 -9.68 8.67
N ILE A 156 -3.33 -8.90 7.68
CA ILE A 156 -2.49 -8.52 6.55
C ILE A 156 -1.32 -7.65 7.00
N TYR A 157 -1.54 -6.67 7.87
CA TYR A 157 -0.44 -5.86 8.39
C TYR A 157 0.49 -6.66 9.30
N LEU A 158 -0.01 -7.65 10.03
CA LEU A 158 0.81 -8.60 10.77
C LEU A 158 1.68 -9.46 9.83
N LEU A 159 1.10 -10.00 8.76
CA LEU A 159 1.83 -10.72 7.73
C LEU A 159 2.87 -9.83 7.06
N THR A 160 2.52 -8.60 6.73
CA THR A 160 3.43 -7.59 6.16
C THR A 160 4.62 -7.35 7.06
N PHE A 161 4.38 -7.19 8.37
CA PHE A 161 5.46 -7.06 9.36
C PHE A 161 6.42 -8.25 9.31
N PHE A 162 5.91 -9.48 9.29
CA PHE A 162 6.76 -10.68 9.25
C PHE A 162 7.50 -10.82 7.92
N ILE A 163 6.83 -10.52 6.80
CA ILE A 163 7.45 -10.56 5.46
C ILE A 163 8.60 -9.56 5.37
N LEU A 164 8.39 -8.30 5.75
CA LEU A 164 9.43 -7.28 5.72
C LEU A 164 10.56 -7.57 6.73
N ARG A 165 10.23 -8.11 7.89
CA ARG A 165 11.25 -8.55 8.87
C ARG A 165 12.08 -9.71 8.33
N ALA A 166 11.47 -10.67 7.65
CA ALA A 166 12.18 -11.80 7.04
C ALA A 166 13.06 -11.36 5.87
N SER A 167 12.68 -10.30 5.15
CA SER A 167 13.42 -9.77 4.01
C SER A 167 14.83 -9.31 4.37
N THR A 168 15.08 -8.89 5.61
CA THR A 168 16.42 -8.48 6.07
C THR A 168 17.46 -9.59 5.93
N LYS A 169 17.05 -10.86 6.03
CA LYS A 169 17.92 -12.03 5.79
C LYS A 169 18.15 -12.31 4.31
N LEU A 170 17.23 -11.90 3.45
CA LEU A 170 17.24 -12.18 2.02
C LEU A 170 18.29 -11.33 1.28
N VAL A 171 18.63 -10.13 1.78
CA VAL A 171 19.68 -9.26 1.22
C VAL A 171 21.01 -10.00 1.10
N ASN A 172 21.36 -10.73 2.13
CA ASN A 172 22.65 -11.46 2.18
C ASN A 172 22.72 -12.60 1.16
N VAL A 173 21.55 -13.09 0.69
CA VAL A 173 21.46 -14.19 -0.29
C VAL A 173 21.42 -13.66 -1.72
N LEU A 174 20.71 -12.54 -1.96
CA LEU A 174 20.51 -12.00 -3.30
C LEU A 174 21.67 -11.15 -3.82
N GLY A 175 22.45 -10.53 -2.92
CA GLY A 175 23.49 -9.57 -3.28
C GLY A 175 22.93 -8.31 -3.98
N GLU A 176 23.79 -7.39 -4.37
CA GLU A 176 23.38 -6.13 -5.02
C GLU A 176 22.70 -6.35 -6.37
N THR A 177 23.23 -7.25 -7.18
CA THR A 177 22.66 -7.54 -8.52
C THR A 177 21.28 -8.15 -8.41
N GLY A 178 21.08 -9.14 -7.53
CA GLY A 178 19.78 -9.76 -7.31
C GLY A 178 18.74 -8.77 -6.77
N ASN A 179 19.15 -7.90 -5.85
CA ASN A 179 18.28 -6.85 -5.33
C ASN A 179 17.85 -5.85 -6.43
N ASN A 180 18.78 -5.45 -7.31
CA ASN A 180 18.47 -4.55 -8.43
C ASN A 180 17.50 -5.20 -9.44
N VAL A 181 17.68 -6.48 -9.76
CA VAL A 181 16.75 -7.22 -10.63
C VAL A 181 15.37 -7.29 -9.99
N MET A 182 15.30 -7.66 -8.70
CA MET A 182 14.03 -7.73 -7.96
C MET A 182 13.35 -6.36 -7.93
N MET A 183 14.09 -5.28 -7.66
CA MET A 183 13.55 -3.92 -7.65
C MET A 183 12.93 -3.53 -8.99
N ARG A 184 13.58 -3.84 -10.12
CA ARG A 184 13.04 -3.58 -11.46
C ARG A 184 11.78 -4.39 -11.76
N LEU A 185 11.77 -5.69 -11.43
CA LEU A 185 10.59 -6.54 -11.61
C LEU A 185 9.41 -6.06 -10.77
N MET A 186 9.65 -5.69 -9.51
CA MET A 186 8.61 -5.16 -8.64
C MET A 186 8.15 -3.77 -9.09
N GLY A 187 9.05 -2.95 -9.64
CA GLY A 187 8.70 -1.69 -10.29
C GLY A 187 7.69 -1.87 -11.42
N LEU A 188 7.91 -2.86 -12.30
CA LEU A 188 6.96 -3.20 -13.35
C LEU A 188 5.60 -3.62 -12.78
N ILE A 189 5.59 -4.48 -11.76
CA ILE A 189 4.34 -4.92 -11.12
C ILE A 189 3.59 -3.72 -10.50
N LEU A 190 4.31 -2.83 -9.80
CA LEU A 190 3.71 -1.61 -9.25
C LEU A 190 3.13 -0.69 -10.34
N MET A 191 3.79 -0.56 -11.48
CA MET A 191 3.25 0.21 -12.60
C MET A 191 1.95 -0.39 -13.14
N VAL A 192 1.84 -1.72 -13.24
CA VAL A 192 0.60 -2.39 -13.66
C VAL A 192 -0.50 -2.14 -12.62
N ILE A 193 -0.22 -2.32 -11.33
CA ILE A 193 -1.17 -2.04 -10.24
C ILE A 193 -1.62 -0.57 -10.28
N ALA A 194 -0.71 0.35 -10.57
CA ALA A 194 -0.99 1.78 -10.69
C ALA A 194 -1.97 2.07 -11.85
N VAL A 195 -1.75 1.46 -13.00
CA VAL A 195 -2.64 1.57 -14.18
C VAL A 195 -4.02 0.99 -13.85
N GLU A 196 -4.09 -0.18 -13.20
CA GLU A 196 -5.36 -0.76 -12.77
C GLU A 196 -6.11 0.15 -11.79
N CYS A 197 -5.40 0.75 -10.84
CA CYS A 197 -5.97 1.71 -9.90
C CYS A 197 -6.52 2.96 -10.62
N PHE A 198 -5.76 3.50 -11.58
CA PHE A 198 -6.15 4.63 -12.39
C PHE A 198 -7.39 4.31 -13.24
N VAL A 199 -7.39 3.20 -13.96
CA VAL A 199 -8.51 2.76 -14.81
C VAL A 199 -9.76 2.48 -13.97
N SER A 200 -9.61 1.85 -12.80
CA SER A 200 -10.72 1.58 -11.87
C SER A 200 -11.37 2.87 -11.35
N GLY A 201 -10.61 3.96 -11.23
CA GLY A 201 -11.14 5.27 -10.90
C GLY A 201 -11.76 6.00 -12.09
N LEU A 202 -11.17 5.87 -13.28
CA LEU A 202 -11.59 6.57 -14.48
C LEU A 202 -12.88 6.00 -15.10
N LYS A 203 -12.99 4.65 -15.15
CA LYS A 203 -14.11 3.95 -15.79
C LYS A 203 -15.50 4.38 -15.28
N PRO A 204 -15.77 4.46 -13.97
CA PRO A 204 -17.08 4.92 -13.48
C PRO A 204 -17.37 6.36 -13.91
N ILE A 205 -16.39 7.25 -13.87
CA ILE A 205 -16.55 8.66 -14.27
C ILE A 205 -16.95 8.76 -15.75
N LEU A 206 -16.28 8.00 -16.62
CA LEU A 206 -16.61 7.99 -18.05
C LEU A 206 -18.01 7.42 -18.32
N VAL A 207 -18.38 6.36 -17.59
CA VAL A 207 -19.73 5.76 -17.72
C VAL A 207 -20.80 6.77 -17.32
N ASP A 208 -20.60 7.49 -16.23
CA ASP A 208 -21.54 8.51 -15.75
C ASP A 208 -21.69 9.66 -16.78
N ILE A 209 -20.57 10.17 -17.34
CA ILE A 209 -20.59 11.22 -18.37
C ILE A 209 -21.35 10.76 -19.62
N VAL A 210 -21.09 9.53 -20.09
CA VAL A 210 -21.78 9.00 -21.29
C VAL A 210 -23.26 8.82 -21.02
N ARG A 211 -23.63 8.36 -19.82
CA ARG A 211 -25.02 8.15 -19.42
C ARG A 211 -25.79 9.47 -19.31
N GLU A 212 -25.16 10.50 -18.72
CA GLU A 212 -25.77 11.84 -18.66
C GLU A 212 -25.91 12.49 -20.04
N GLY A 213 -24.95 12.27 -20.94
CA GLY A 213 -25.01 12.79 -22.32
C GLY A 213 -26.00 12.05 -23.25
N MET A 214 -26.49 10.87 -22.84
CA MET A 214 -27.52 10.09 -23.58
C MET A 214 -28.93 10.28 -23.06
N LEU A 215 -29.13 11.00 -21.95
CA LEU A 215 -30.45 11.36 -21.44
C LEU A 215 -30.89 12.66 -22.15
N PRO A 216 -32.04 12.66 -22.85
CA PRO A 216 -32.57 13.84 -23.52
C PRO A 216 -33.04 14.92 -22.52
#